data_47f8d35664ecf56035ed4dbe87da0a20
#
_entry.id   47f8d35664ecf56035ed4dbe87da0a20
#
_cell.length_a   1.000
_cell.length_b   1.000
_cell.length_c   1.000
_cell.angle_alpha   90.00
_cell.angle_beta   90.00
_cell.angle_gamma   90.00
#
_symmetry.space_group_name_H-M   'P 1'
#
loop_
_entity.id
_entity.type
_entity.pdbx_description
1 polymer ?
#
loop_
_entity_poly.entity_id
_entity_poly.type
_entity_poly.pdbx_seq_one_letter_code
_entity_poly.pdbx_strand_id
1 'polypeptide(L)'
;SASGFERKLAMPLEHALGYCEGLVAGLPGPMDIDREAFARDPLVHALFATADDIVQMLGRSEAVRDFVASPERLDSDHFFALFAARRHEKKQMGMARQGDMIQADVPQVVVYFNDQLLLEPHCDLAVLQERLRSRTMESLLLPFREHVAALRLERDGLRADASMERAHLTVLRGKTKSEDHALHTRHLGDLEAKLRATAESLMPDQILEALADFLGKPETSLATSSQRITIDRLGVVCDENSDDSNVSTLDFPEIRGRDKRIYVVTLARISRAEAEEAVDRVRDQQRRFMII
;
A
#
# COMPACT_ATOMS: atom_id res chain seq x y z
N SER A 1 6.63 26.33 24.10
CA SER A 1 6.69 27.39 23.08
C SER A 1 6.86 26.80 21.71
N ALA A 2 6.27 27.41 20.65
CA ALA A 2 6.34 26.91 19.27
C ALA A 2 7.78 26.61 18.80
N SER A 3 8.76 27.40 19.24
CA SER A 3 10.18 27.23 18.87
C SER A 3 10.84 25.93 19.42
N GLY A 4 10.26 25.25 20.38
CA GLY A 4 10.85 24.03 20.98
C GLY A 4 10.57 22.77 20.14
N PHE A 5 9.36 22.63 19.61
CA PHE A 5 9.01 21.46 18.78
C PHE A 5 9.61 21.54 17.37
N GLU A 6 9.70 22.74 16.77
CA GLU A 6 10.33 22.93 15.48
C GLU A 6 11.78 22.45 15.48
N ARG A 7 12.54 22.81 16.52
CA ARG A 7 13.93 22.36 16.66
C ARG A 7 14.06 20.85 16.89
N LYS A 8 13.13 20.23 17.66
CA LYS A 8 13.14 18.78 17.89
C LYS A 8 12.80 17.98 16.63
N LEU A 9 11.89 18.48 15.78
CA LEU A 9 11.43 17.77 14.60
C LEU A 9 12.25 18.09 13.34
N ALA A 10 13.04 19.17 13.31
CA ALA A 10 13.74 19.61 12.10
C ALA A 10 14.56 18.48 11.45
N MET A 11 15.51 17.90 12.18
CA MET A 11 16.35 16.80 11.68
C MET A 11 15.58 15.53 11.34
N PRO A 12 14.69 14.98 12.21
CA PRO A 12 13.89 13.82 11.87
C PRO A 12 12.96 14.04 10.65
N LEU A 13 12.37 15.22 10.52
CA LEU A 13 11.52 15.57 9.39
C LEU A 13 12.33 15.65 8.08
N GLU A 14 13.48 16.31 8.10
CA GLU A 14 14.38 16.39 6.96
C GLU A 14 14.83 14.98 6.51
N HIS A 15 15.18 14.11 7.47
CA HIS A 15 15.52 12.72 7.19
C HIS A 15 14.37 11.96 6.54
N ALA A 16 13.15 12.05 7.09
CA ALA A 16 11.97 11.38 6.54
C ALA A 16 11.60 11.91 5.15
N LEU A 17 11.71 13.23 4.91
CA LEU A 17 11.49 13.83 3.59
C LEU A 17 12.51 13.33 2.58
N GLY A 18 13.80 13.36 2.91
CA GLY A 18 14.87 12.85 2.04
C GLY A 18 14.70 11.35 1.74
N TYR A 19 14.23 10.56 2.72
CA TYR A 19 13.88 9.16 2.51
C TYR A 19 12.72 9.00 1.51
N CYS A 20 11.62 9.75 1.67
CA CYS A 20 10.48 9.72 0.74
C CYS A 20 10.87 10.17 -0.68
N GLU A 21 11.72 11.20 -0.80
CA GLU A 21 12.28 11.63 -2.09
C GLU A 21 13.10 10.51 -2.73
N GLY A 22 13.96 9.83 -1.96
CA GLY A 22 14.75 8.70 -2.43
C GLY A 22 13.89 7.54 -2.92
N LEU A 23 12.79 7.21 -2.23
CA LEU A 23 11.83 6.20 -2.65
C LEU A 23 11.19 6.55 -4.00
N VAL A 24 10.72 7.78 -4.18
CA VAL A 24 10.08 8.21 -5.43
C VAL A 24 11.08 8.30 -6.57
N ALA A 25 12.30 8.80 -6.31
CA ALA A 25 13.35 8.86 -7.30
C ALA A 25 13.85 7.47 -7.74
N GLY A 26 13.74 6.48 -6.84
CA GLY A 26 14.09 5.08 -7.11
C GLY A 26 13.01 4.28 -7.84
N LEU A 27 11.81 4.86 -8.10
CA LEU A 27 10.78 4.18 -8.88
C LEU A 27 11.24 4.00 -10.34
N PRO A 28 11.18 2.78 -10.88
CA PRO A 28 11.53 2.56 -12.28
C PRO A 28 10.47 3.13 -13.23
N GLY A 29 10.86 3.24 -14.49
CA GLY A 29 10.00 3.71 -15.56
C GLY A 29 10.32 5.16 -15.99
N PRO A 30 9.44 5.81 -16.74
CA PRO A 30 8.08 5.38 -17.07
C PRO A 30 8.05 4.22 -18.10
N MET A 31 7.27 3.20 -17.78
CA MET A 31 6.99 2.03 -18.61
C MET A 31 5.73 2.28 -19.43
N ASP A 32 5.76 1.97 -20.72
CA ASP A 32 4.55 2.05 -21.54
C ASP A 32 3.56 0.94 -21.16
N ILE A 33 2.31 1.31 -20.93
CA ILE A 33 1.24 0.37 -20.64
C ILE A 33 0.19 0.51 -21.73
N ASP A 34 0.33 -0.30 -22.77
CA ASP A 34 -0.56 -0.40 -23.91
C ASP A 34 -0.57 -1.82 -24.48
N ARG A 35 -1.39 -2.07 -25.53
CA ARG A 35 -1.46 -3.37 -26.18
C ARG A 35 -0.18 -3.74 -26.93
N GLU A 36 0.54 -2.77 -27.46
CA GLU A 36 1.79 -2.98 -28.16
C GLU A 36 2.90 -3.37 -27.17
N ALA A 37 2.99 -2.68 -26.04
CA ALA A 37 3.91 -3.02 -24.96
C ALA A 37 3.63 -4.43 -24.39
N PHE A 38 2.37 -4.82 -24.23
CA PHE A 38 2.02 -6.18 -23.81
C PHE A 38 2.61 -7.26 -24.75
N ALA A 39 2.69 -6.99 -26.04
CA ALA A 39 3.25 -7.93 -27.00
C ALA A 39 4.79 -7.95 -27.02
N ARG A 40 5.44 -6.83 -26.69
CA ARG A 40 6.89 -6.63 -26.84
C ARG A 40 7.69 -6.68 -25.55
N ASP A 41 7.13 -6.14 -24.46
CA ASP A 41 7.81 -5.99 -23.18
C ASP A 41 7.47 -7.15 -22.26
N PRO A 42 8.45 -8.01 -21.91
CA PRO A 42 8.21 -9.14 -20.99
C PRO A 42 7.70 -8.73 -19.62
N LEU A 43 8.06 -7.53 -19.13
CA LEU A 43 7.57 -7.04 -17.84
C LEU A 43 6.08 -6.70 -17.92
N VAL A 44 5.65 -5.97 -18.96
CA VAL A 44 4.22 -5.68 -19.18
C VAL A 44 3.44 -6.97 -19.38
N HIS A 45 3.99 -7.91 -20.16
CA HIS A 45 3.38 -9.22 -20.36
C HIS A 45 3.18 -9.99 -19.07
N ALA A 46 4.15 -9.93 -18.15
CA ALA A 46 4.06 -10.60 -16.85
C ALA A 46 3.01 -9.96 -15.92
N LEU A 47 2.84 -8.62 -15.99
CA LEU A 47 1.94 -7.87 -15.11
C LEU A 47 0.46 -8.01 -15.49
N PHE A 48 0.13 -8.47 -16.69
CA PHE A 48 -1.23 -8.64 -17.17
C PHE A 48 -1.42 -10.04 -17.76
N ALA A 49 -2.57 -10.67 -17.51
CA ALA A 49 -2.86 -11.98 -18.08
C ALA A 49 -3.22 -11.87 -19.57
N THR A 50 -3.86 -10.78 -19.99
CA THR A 50 -4.25 -10.50 -21.37
C THR A 50 -4.10 -9.01 -21.69
N ALA A 51 -3.97 -8.67 -22.98
CA ALA A 51 -3.99 -7.28 -23.43
C ALA A 51 -5.33 -6.56 -23.11
N ASP A 52 -6.44 -7.31 -23.02
CA ASP A 52 -7.74 -6.74 -22.65
C ASP A 52 -7.81 -6.35 -21.18
N ASP A 53 -6.99 -6.93 -20.29
CA ASP A 53 -6.91 -6.53 -18.88
C ASP A 53 -6.37 -5.10 -18.75
N ILE A 54 -5.49 -4.66 -19.65
CA ILE A 54 -5.03 -3.26 -19.70
C ILE A 54 -6.22 -2.34 -19.98
N VAL A 55 -7.04 -2.66 -20.96
CA VAL A 55 -8.23 -1.86 -21.30
C VAL A 55 -9.24 -1.85 -20.14
N GLN A 56 -9.43 -2.99 -19.48
CA GLN A 56 -10.31 -3.09 -18.31
C GLN A 56 -9.78 -2.28 -17.13
N MET A 57 -8.48 -2.32 -16.88
CA MET A 57 -7.84 -1.51 -15.82
C MET A 57 -8.03 -0.03 -16.09
N LEU A 58 -7.70 0.44 -17.31
CA LEU A 58 -7.85 1.85 -17.70
C LEU A 58 -9.32 2.32 -17.58
N GLY A 59 -10.25 1.56 -18.12
CA GLY A 59 -11.66 1.94 -18.14
C GLY A 59 -12.36 1.87 -16.78
N ARG A 60 -11.88 1.01 -15.85
CA ARG A 60 -12.44 0.88 -14.49
C ARG A 60 -11.76 1.78 -13.48
N SER A 61 -10.56 2.26 -13.75
CA SER A 61 -9.84 3.17 -12.84
C SER A 61 -10.61 4.47 -12.64
N GLU A 62 -10.98 4.77 -11.40
CA GLU A 62 -11.62 6.04 -11.03
C GLU A 62 -10.68 7.20 -11.32
N ALA A 63 -9.41 7.10 -10.93
CA ALA A 63 -8.40 8.12 -11.17
C ALA A 63 -8.23 8.44 -12.66
N VAL A 64 -8.24 7.42 -13.55
CA VAL A 64 -8.17 7.63 -15.00
C VAL A 64 -9.43 8.29 -15.52
N ARG A 65 -10.62 7.87 -15.07
CA ARG A 65 -11.88 8.50 -15.48
C ARG A 65 -11.97 9.97 -15.09
N ASP A 66 -11.55 10.30 -13.87
CA ASP A 66 -11.54 11.68 -13.38
C ASP A 66 -10.53 12.52 -14.18
N PHE A 67 -9.36 11.96 -14.45
CA PHE A 67 -8.34 12.60 -15.27
C PHE A 67 -8.85 12.85 -16.71
N VAL A 68 -9.43 11.84 -17.36
CA VAL A 68 -9.99 11.95 -18.71
C VAL A 68 -11.14 12.96 -18.77
N ALA A 69 -11.89 13.17 -17.69
CA ALA A 69 -12.93 14.18 -17.59
C ALA A 69 -12.38 15.59 -17.32
N SER A 70 -11.11 15.72 -16.89
CA SER A 70 -10.51 17.01 -16.53
C SER A 70 -9.99 17.77 -17.75
N PRO A 71 -9.88 19.11 -17.70
CA PRO A 71 -9.27 19.90 -18.76
C PRO A 71 -7.76 19.67 -18.90
N GLU A 72 -7.06 19.23 -17.87
CA GLU A 72 -5.61 18.96 -17.86
C GLU A 72 -5.21 17.90 -18.90
N ARG A 73 -6.12 16.98 -19.25
CA ARG A 73 -5.89 15.93 -20.28
C ARG A 73 -5.50 16.48 -21.66
N LEU A 74 -5.89 17.72 -21.97
CA LEU A 74 -5.70 18.31 -23.30
C LEU A 74 -4.26 18.75 -23.57
N ASP A 75 -3.42 18.78 -22.55
CA ASP A 75 -2.07 19.34 -22.65
C ASP A 75 -1.05 18.36 -23.26
N SER A 76 -1.38 17.05 -23.33
CA SER A 76 -0.46 16.03 -23.85
C SER A 76 -1.18 14.84 -24.47
N ASP A 77 -0.54 14.17 -25.43
CA ASP A 77 -1.00 12.90 -26.00
C ASP A 77 -0.81 11.71 -25.07
N HIS A 78 -0.01 11.88 -24.03
CA HIS A 78 0.26 10.87 -23.00
C HIS A 78 0.10 11.47 -21.63
N PHE A 79 -0.12 10.63 -20.66
CA PHE A 79 -0.04 10.98 -19.25
C PHE A 79 0.75 9.91 -18.50
N PHE A 80 1.20 10.29 -17.30
CA PHE A 80 1.96 9.44 -16.41
C PHE A 80 1.13 9.12 -15.18
N ALA A 81 1.33 7.94 -14.59
CA ALA A 81 0.69 7.54 -13.35
C ALA A 81 1.61 6.59 -12.56
N LEU A 82 1.38 6.44 -11.27
CA LEU A 82 1.95 5.34 -10.52
C LEU A 82 1.12 4.09 -10.81
N PHE A 83 1.74 3.08 -11.41
CA PHE A 83 1.16 1.75 -11.55
C PHE A 83 1.49 0.91 -10.34
N ALA A 84 0.52 0.17 -9.85
CA ALA A 84 0.69 -0.83 -8.80
C ALA A 84 -0.06 -2.11 -9.15
N ALA A 85 0.54 -3.27 -8.94
CA ALA A 85 -0.10 -4.57 -9.11
C ALA A 85 0.27 -5.49 -7.94
N ARG A 86 -0.69 -6.22 -7.43
CA ARG A 86 -0.48 -7.15 -6.33
C ARG A 86 0.14 -8.44 -6.85
N ARG A 87 1.33 -8.81 -6.33
CA ARG A 87 2.01 -10.06 -6.66
C ARG A 87 1.48 -11.22 -5.85
N HIS A 88 1.28 -12.34 -6.51
CA HIS A 88 0.89 -13.60 -5.92
C HIS A 88 1.83 -14.71 -6.37
N GLU A 89 2.02 -15.67 -5.48
CA GLU A 89 2.70 -16.93 -5.77
C GLU A 89 1.78 -18.09 -5.48
N LYS A 90 1.69 -19.03 -6.40
CA LYS A 90 0.90 -20.25 -6.27
C LYS A 90 1.77 -21.47 -6.53
N LYS A 91 1.81 -22.39 -5.59
CA LYS A 91 2.40 -23.71 -5.82
C LYS A 91 1.36 -24.62 -6.49
N GLN A 92 1.73 -25.25 -7.57
CA GLN A 92 0.89 -26.19 -8.32
C GLN A 92 1.72 -27.31 -8.93
N MET A 93 1.03 -28.41 -9.30
CA MET A 93 1.65 -29.45 -10.13
C MET A 93 1.47 -29.05 -11.59
N GLY A 94 2.53 -29.16 -12.38
CA GLY A 94 2.55 -28.81 -13.78
C GLY A 94 3.33 -29.80 -14.63
N MET A 95 3.64 -29.40 -15.84
CA MET A 95 4.48 -30.18 -16.77
C MET A 95 5.82 -29.46 -16.95
N ALA A 96 6.90 -30.19 -16.91
CA ALA A 96 8.23 -29.68 -17.21
C ALA A 96 8.83 -30.45 -18.40
N ARG A 97 9.52 -29.72 -19.29
CA ARG A 97 10.30 -30.33 -20.35
C ARG A 97 11.68 -30.65 -19.85
N GLN A 98 12.09 -31.91 -19.93
CA GLN A 98 13.43 -32.38 -19.61
C GLN A 98 14.05 -33.01 -20.88
N GLY A 99 14.81 -32.24 -21.65
CA GLY A 99 15.29 -32.62 -22.97
C GLY A 99 14.12 -32.79 -23.94
N ASP A 100 13.97 -33.99 -24.54
CA ASP A 100 12.87 -34.33 -25.46
C ASP A 100 11.64 -34.95 -24.77
N MET A 101 11.69 -35.15 -23.45
CA MET A 101 10.57 -35.73 -22.70
C MET A 101 9.79 -34.66 -21.95
N ILE A 102 8.45 -34.86 -21.86
CA ILE A 102 7.56 -34.08 -21.02
C ILE A 102 7.29 -34.89 -19.76
N GLN A 103 7.70 -34.36 -18.62
CA GLN A 103 7.39 -34.93 -17.31
C GLN A 103 6.14 -34.23 -16.76
N ALA A 104 5.12 -35.03 -16.42
CA ALA A 104 3.92 -34.56 -15.71
C ALA A 104 4.15 -34.54 -14.19
N ASP A 105 3.28 -33.84 -13.49
CA ASP A 105 3.26 -33.76 -12.02
C ASP A 105 4.57 -33.24 -11.39
N VAL A 106 5.18 -32.26 -12.04
CA VAL A 106 6.35 -31.57 -11.49
C VAL A 106 5.87 -30.38 -10.62
N PRO A 107 6.33 -30.26 -9.36
CA PRO A 107 6.02 -29.11 -8.53
C PRO A 107 6.55 -27.82 -9.18
N GLN A 108 5.67 -26.85 -9.35
CA GLN A 108 5.99 -25.56 -9.96
C GLN A 108 5.49 -24.41 -9.07
N VAL A 109 6.18 -23.28 -9.13
CA VAL A 109 5.72 -22.03 -8.55
C VAL A 109 5.31 -21.14 -9.71
N VAL A 110 4.09 -20.60 -9.64
CA VAL A 110 3.59 -19.63 -10.64
C VAL A 110 3.45 -18.28 -9.95
N VAL A 111 4.06 -17.27 -10.55
CA VAL A 111 3.90 -15.86 -10.17
C VAL A 111 2.85 -15.24 -11.09
N TYR A 112 1.88 -14.55 -10.51
CA TYR A 112 0.87 -13.82 -11.26
C TYR A 112 0.50 -12.53 -10.53
N PHE A 113 -0.10 -11.60 -11.26
CA PHE A 113 -0.44 -10.28 -10.75
C PHE A 113 -1.93 -10.02 -10.91
N ASN A 114 -2.52 -9.36 -9.92
CA ASN A 114 -3.90 -8.87 -9.95
C ASN A 114 -4.01 -7.52 -9.23
N ASP A 115 -5.25 -7.03 -9.08
CA ASP A 115 -5.53 -5.76 -8.42
C ASP A 115 -4.68 -4.61 -9.00
N GLN A 116 -4.54 -4.57 -10.35
CA GLN A 116 -3.83 -3.50 -11.04
C GLN A 116 -4.52 -2.16 -10.80
N LEU A 117 -3.74 -1.18 -10.37
CA LEU A 117 -4.19 0.15 -10.02
C LEU A 117 -3.34 1.21 -10.71
N LEU A 118 -3.98 2.33 -11.07
CA LEU A 118 -3.31 3.55 -11.51
C LEU A 118 -3.65 4.67 -10.53
N LEU A 119 -2.62 5.35 -10.05
CA LEU A 119 -2.74 6.39 -9.04
C LEU A 119 -2.10 7.69 -9.54
N GLU A 120 -2.68 8.83 -9.13
CA GLU A 120 -2.18 10.18 -9.37
C GLU A 120 -1.88 10.51 -10.86
N PRO A 121 -2.78 10.21 -11.84
CA PRO A 121 -2.51 10.50 -13.25
C PRO A 121 -2.24 12.00 -13.47
N HIS A 122 -1.20 12.32 -14.28
CA HIS A 122 -0.82 13.70 -14.61
C HIS A 122 -0.09 13.77 -15.95
N CYS A 123 -0.27 14.85 -16.72
CA CYS A 123 0.41 15.06 -18.00
C CYS A 123 1.92 15.28 -17.85
N ASP A 124 2.37 15.85 -16.73
CA ASP A 124 3.77 16.14 -16.46
C ASP A 124 4.33 15.15 -15.42
N LEU A 125 5.43 14.47 -15.79
CA LEU A 125 6.10 13.50 -14.93
C LEU A 125 6.69 14.14 -13.68
N ALA A 126 7.22 15.35 -13.75
CA ALA A 126 7.82 16.02 -12.60
C ALA A 126 6.74 16.39 -11.56
N VAL A 127 5.57 16.83 -12.03
CA VAL A 127 4.42 17.11 -11.17
C VAL A 127 3.88 15.81 -10.53
N LEU A 128 3.81 14.73 -11.31
CA LEU A 128 3.46 13.41 -10.75
C LEU A 128 4.43 13.01 -9.63
N GLN A 129 5.75 13.12 -9.87
CA GLN A 129 6.75 12.77 -8.85
C GLN A 129 6.61 13.62 -7.59
N GLU A 130 6.30 14.90 -7.70
CA GLU A 130 6.06 15.78 -6.55
C GLU A 130 4.80 15.36 -5.77
N ARG A 131 3.71 15.05 -6.48
CA ARG A 131 2.49 14.49 -5.86
C ARG A 131 2.79 13.17 -5.14
N LEU A 132 3.59 12.29 -5.75
CA LEU A 132 4.00 11.02 -5.15
C LEU A 132 4.86 11.22 -3.90
N ARG A 133 5.75 12.21 -3.84
CA ARG A 133 6.51 12.56 -2.62
C ARG A 133 5.56 12.93 -1.48
N SER A 134 4.60 13.80 -1.74
CA SER A 134 3.58 14.20 -0.76
C SER A 134 2.76 13.00 -0.28
N ARG A 135 2.30 12.15 -1.20
CA ARG A 135 1.54 10.93 -0.86
C ARG A 135 2.37 9.90 -0.09
N THR A 136 3.65 9.77 -0.43
CA THR A 136 4.58 8.88 0.28
C THR A 136 4.75 9.34 1.72
N MET A 137 4.90 10.64 1.95
CA MET A 137 4.98 11.21 3.29
C MET A 137 3.68 11.04 4.09
N GLU A 138 2.52 11.26 3.47
CA GLU A 138 1.21 10.98 4.09
C GLU A 138 1.08 9.50 4.49
N SER A 139 1.50 8.60 3.60
CA SER A 139 1.47 7.15 3.84
C SER A 139 2.43 6.73 4.95
N LEU A 140 3.62 7.35 5.00
CA LEU A 140 4.58 7.15 6.07
C LEU A 140 4.01 7.55 7.43
N LEU A 141 3.31 8.69 7.52
CA LEU A 141 2.75 9.21 8.77
C LEU A 141 1.47 8.47 9.23
N LEU A 142 0.82 7.74 8.36
CA LEU A 142 -0.46 7.10 8.66
C LEU A 142 -0.39 6.11 9.85
N PRO A 143 0.61 5.21 9.97
CA PRO A 143 0.74 4.32 11.12
C PRO A 143 0.88 5.08 12.46
N PHE A 144 1.63 6.17 12.46
CA PHE A 144 1.78 6.99 13.66
C PHE A 144 0.46 7.67 14.06
N ARG A 145 -0.27 8.23 13.09
CA ARG A 145 -1.59 8.83 13.33
C ARG A 145 -2.58 7.81 13.90
N GLU A 146 -2.59 6.59 13.38
CA GLU A 146 -3.43 5.50 13.87
C GLU A 146 -3.03 5.05 15.28
N HIS A 147 -1.73 4.96 15.55
CA HIS A 147 -1.25 4.64 16.89
C HIS A 147 -1.73 5.68 17.93
N VAL A 148 -1.59 6.97 17.62
CA VAL A 148 -2.10 8.04 18.51
C VAL A 148 -3.62 7.98 18.64
N ALA A 149 -4.36 7.69 17.59
CA ALA A 149 -5.81 7.52 17.63
C ALA A 149 -6.22 6.33 18.51
N ALA A 150 -5.50 5.19 18.41
CA ALA A 150 -5.72 4.01 19.26
C ALA A 150 -5.48 4.31 20.75
N LEU A 151 -4.39 5.02 21.08
CA LEU A 151 -4.12 5.46 22.47
C LEU A 151 -5.22 6.36 23.02
N ARG A 152 -5.78 7.27 22.20
CA ARG A 152 -6.90 8.12 22.60
C ARG A 152 -8.16 7.30 22.87
N LEU A 153 -8.48 6.34 22.01
CA LEU A 153 -9.61 5.45 22.20
C LEU A 153 -9.46 4.59 23.45
N GLU A 154 -8.26 4.04 23.69
CA GLU A 154 -7.94 3.26 24.88
C GLU A 154 -8.10 4.10 26.15
N ARG A 155 -7.57 5.32 26.18
CA ARG A 155 -7.73 6.26 27.32
C ARG A 155 -9.21 6.51 27.62
N ASP A 156 -10.02 6.74 26.59
CA ASP A 156 -11.44 7.06 26.78
C ASP A 156 -12.22 5.83 27.25
N GLY A 157 -11.87 4.62 26.75
CA GLY A 157 -12.39 3.35 27.28
C GLY A 157 -12.03 3.12 28.74
N LEU A 158 -10.75 3.24 29.10
CA LEU A 158 -10.29 3.09 30.48
C LEU A 158 -10.95 4.10 31.43
N ARG A 159 -11.21 5.32 30.96
CA ARG A 159 -11.94 6.35 31.74
C ARG A 159 -13.38 5.93 32.00
N ALA A 160 -14.06 5.39 31.00
CA ALA A 160 -15.43 4.88 31.13
C ALA A 160 -15.48 3.70 32.12
N ASP A 161 -14.57 2.72 31.96
CA ASP A 161 -14.49 1.53 32.82
C ASP A 161 -14.20 1.91 34.29
N ALA A 162 -13.24 2.81 34.51
CA ALA A 162 -12.95 3.30 35.86
C ALA A 162 -14.13 4.06 36.48
N SER A 163 -14.91 4.80 35.65
CA SER A 163 -16.12 5.47 36.11
C SER A 163 -17.22 4.49 36.52
N MET A 164 -17.44 3.44 35.73
CA MET A 164 -18.39 2.36 36.03
C MET A 164 -17.99 1.63 37.32
N GLU A 165 -16.69 1.30 37.48
CA GLU A 165 -16.18 0.60 38.64
C GLU A 165 -16.32 1.44 39.93
N ARG A 166 -16.08 2.77 39.87
CA ARG A 166 -16.34 3.69 40.98
C ARG A 166 -17.82 3.73 41.36
N ALA A 167 -18.73 3.77 40.36
CA ALA A 167 -20.16 3.73 40.60
C ALA A 167 -20.57 2.41 41.25
N HIS A 168 -20.03 1.29 40.79
CA HIS A 168 -20.25 -0.03 41.40
C HIS A 168 -19.80 -0.10 42.83
N LEU A 169 -18.58 0.34 43.15
CA LEU A 169 -18.08 0.41 44.51
C LEU A 169 -18.94 1.30 45.41
N THR A 170 -19.52 2.38 44.89
CA THR A 170 -20.43 3.23 45.67
C THR A 170 -21.71 2.50 46.07
N VAL A 171 -22.25 1.66 45.19
CA VAL A 171 -23.43 0.80 45.46
C VAL A 171 -23.11 -0.31 46.44
N LEU A 172 -21.92 -0.90 46.35
CA LEU A 172 -21.47 -1.98 47.25
C LEU A 172 -21.21 -1.52 48.69
N ARG A 173 -20.83 -0.28 48.90
CA ARG A 173 -20.57 0.28 50.27
C ARG A 173 -21.71 0.06 51.29
N GLY A 174 -22.94 -0.21 50.80
CA GLY A 174 -24.11 -0.44 51.66
C GLY A 174 -24.53 -1.91 51.82
N LYS A 175 -23.96 -2.88 51.09
CA LYS A 175 -24.60 -4.19 50.94
C LYS A 175 -23.72 -5.43 51.07
N THR A 176 -22.39 -5.37 51.10
CA THR A 176 -21.55 -6.56 50.84
C THR A 176 -20.40 -6.76 51.81
N LYS A 177 -20.00 -8.04 51.97
CA LYS A 177 -18.86 -8.51 52.74
C LYS A 177 -17.53 -8.05 52.16
N SER A 178 -16.51 -7.93 53.04
CA SER A 178 -15.21 -7.35 52.83
C SER A 178 -14.40 -7.82 51.57
N GLU A 179 -14.63 -9.04 51.08
CA GLU A 179 -13.81 -9.62 50.00
C GLU A 179 -14.15 -9.06 48.62
N ASP A 180 -15.43 -8.94 48.27
CA ASP A 180 -15.85 -8.39 46.99
C ASP A 180 -15.46 -6.91 46.84
N HIS A 181 -15.61 -6.15 47.95
CA HIS A 181 -15.18 -4.76 47.95
C HIS A 181 -13.67 -4.61 47.74
N ALA A 182 -12.86 -5.50 48.33
CA ALA A 182 -11.40 -5.49 48.14
C ALA A 182 -11.00 -5.84 46.70
N LEU A 183 -11.71 -6.78 46.07
CA LEU A 183 -11.46 -7.16 44.68
C LEU A 183 -11.76 -5.99 43.71
N HIS A 184 -12.92 -5.37 43.82
CA HIS A 184 -13.30 -4.22 43.02
C HIS A 184 -12.41 -2.99 43.25
N THR A 185 -11.96 -2.77 44.49
CA THR A 185 -11.01 -1.70 44.81
C THR A 185 -9.65 -1.93 44.12
N ARG A 186 -9.17 -3.18 44.07
CA ARG A 186 -7.92 -3.53 43.39
C ARG A 186 -8.10 -3.35 41.88
N HIS A 187 -9.20 -3.80 41.33
CA HIS A 187 -9.50 -3.65 39.90
C HIS A 187 -9.55 -2.17 39.47
N LEU A 188 -10.22 -1.33 40.27
CA LEU A 188 -10.20 0.13 40.04
C LEU A 188 -8.79 0.71 40.09
N GLY A 189 -7.96 0.27 41.01
CA GLY A 189 -6.56 0.70 41.10
C GLY A 189 -5.76 0.34 39.83
N ASP A 190 -5.98 -0.85 39.28
CA ASP A 190 -5.34 -1.31 38.04
C ASP A 190 -5.81 -0.48 36.83
N LEU A 191 -7.12 -0.20 36.73
CA LEU A 191 -7.69 0.66 35.68
C LEU A 191 -7.13 2.08 35.74
N GLU A 192 -7.06 2.67 36.97
CA GLU A 192 -6.51 4.01 37.14
C GLU A 192 -5.01 4.08 36.84
N ALA A 193 -4.25 3.04 37.17
CA ALA A 193 -2.83 2.96 36.81
C ALA A 193 -2.63 2.91 35.31
N LYS A 194 -3.41 2.07 34.59
CA LYS A 194 -3.40 2.01 33.11
C LYS A 194 -3.83 3.34 32.49
N LEU A 195 -4.92 3.93 32.99
CA LEU A 195 -5.41 5.23 32.51
C LEU A 195 -4.34 6.32 32.65
N ARG A 196 -3.61 6.33 33.77
CA ARG A 196 -2.52 7.29 33.99
C ARG A 196 -1.38 7.08 33.03
N ALA A 197 -0.93 5.85 32.82
CA ALA A 197 0.12 5.51 31.86
C ALA A 197 -0.26 5.89 30.41
N THR A 198 -1.49 5.55 29.97
CA THR A 198 -1.97 5.91 28.62
C THR A 198 -2.11 7.44 28.48
N ALA A 199 -2.59 8.13 29.52
CA ALA A 199 -2.68 9.59 29.51
C ALA A 199 -1.30 10.27 29.46
N GLU A 200 -0.31 9.72 30.14
CA GLU A 200 1.08 10.18 30.09
C GLU A 200 1.68 10.05 28.70
N SER A 201 1.47 8.90 28.02
CA SER A 201 1.89 8.69 26.62
C SER A 201 1.23 9.66 25.63
N LEU A 202 0.07 10.22 25.97
CA LEU A 202 -0.64 11.23 25.18
C LEU A 202 -0.26 12.68 25.52
N MET A 203 0.67 12.90 26.43
CA MET A 203 1.18 14.24 26.71
C MET A 203 1.90 14.80 25.47
N PRO A 204 1.74 16.10 25.17
CA PRO A 204 2.32 16.72 23.98
C PRO A 204 3.82 16.46 23.81
N ASP A 205 4.60 16.49 24.89
CA ASP A 205 6.04 16.26 24.84
C ASP A 205 6.37 14.80 24.51
N GLN A 206 5.58 13.84 25.03
CA GLN A 206 5.75 12.41 24.74
C GLN A 206 5.37 12.08 23.30
N ILE A 207 4.26 12.62 22.79
CA ILE A 207 3.87 12.48 21.37
C ILE A 207 4.94 13.08 20.46
N LEU A 208 5.50 14.23 20.82
CA LEU A 208 6.55 14.88 20.05
C LEU A 208 7.82 14.03 19.98
N GLU A 209 8.22 13.44 21.10
CA GLU A 209 9.38 12.56 21.18
C GLU A 209 9.16 11.28 20.37
N ALA A 210 8.00 10.63 20.54
CA ALA A 210 7.62 9.46 19.77
C ALA A 210 7.55 9.76 18.26
N LEU A 211 7.07 10.94 17.85
CA LEU A 211 7.05 11.36 16.45
C LEU A 211 8.48 11.58 15.91
N ALA A 212 9.35 12.20 16.69
CA ALA A 212 10.74 12.40 16.29
C ALA A 212 11.46 11.06 16.09
N ASP A 213 11.29 10.11 17.02
CA ASP A 213 11.85 8.77 16.91
C ASP A 213 11.28 8.00 15.70
N PHE A 214 9.98 8.13 15.45
CA PHE A 214 9.31 7.52 14.30
C PHE A 214 9.83 8.05 12.96
N LEU A 215 9.96 9.38 12.83
CA LEU A 215 10.48 10.02 11.63
C LEU A 215 11.99 9.79 11.44
N GLY A 216 12.70 9.47 12.49
CA GLY A 216 14.11 9.09 12.45
C GLY A 216 14.38 7.68 11.89
N LYS A 217 13.32 6.87 11.70
CA LYS A 217 13.41 5.48 11.19
C LYS A 217 12.31 5.18 10.17
N PRO A 218 12.21 5.95 9.08
CA PRO A 218 11.11 5.85 8.12
C PRO A 218 11.05 4.49 7.43
N GLU A 219 12.21 3.81 7.26
CA GLU A 219 12.33 2.49 6.64
C GLU A 219 11.59 1.38 7.39
N THR A 220 11.29 1.58 8.67
CA THR A 220 10.51 0.60 9.45
C THR A 220 9.04 0.59 9.08
N SER A 221 8.53 1.69 8.53
CA SER A 221 7.12 1.88 8.21
C SER A 221 6.83 1.76 6.72
N LEU A 222 7.75 2.16 5.88
CA LEU A 222 7.63 2.11 4.44
C LEU A 222 8.99 1.71 3.84
N ALA A 223 9.06 0.52 3.26
CA ALA A 223 10.27 0.04 2.62
C ALA A 223 9.96 -0.48 1.22
N THR A 224 10.86 -0.20 0.28
CA THR A 224 10.88 -0.82 -1.03
C THR A 224 11.94 -1.90 -1.08
N SER A 225 11.69 -2.92 -1.86
CA SER A 225 12.66 -3.96 -2.21
C SER A 225 12.59 -4.22 -3.70
N SER A 226 13.63 -4.82 -4.29
CA SER A 226 13.56 -5.33 -5.65
C SER A 226 13.74 -6.83 -5.60
N GLN A 227 12.85 -7.55 -6.26
CA GLN A 227 12.98 -9.00 -6.40
C GLN A 227 13.19 -9.36 -7.86
N ARG A 228 14.30 -10.07 -8.11
CA ARG A 228 14.60 -10.63 -9.42
C ARG A 228 14.01 -12.02 -9.53
N ILE A 229 13.19 -12.25 -10.53
CA ILE A 229 12.52 -13.54 -10.76
C ILE A 229 12.66 -13.90 -12.23
N THR A 230 13.06 -15.15 -12.48
CA THR A 230 13.11 -15.73 -13.82
C THR A 230 11.83 -16.51 -14.07
N ILE A 231 11.03 -16.08 -15.03
CA ILE A 231 9.72 -16.66 -15.36
C ILE A 231 9.57 -16.91 -16.87
N ASP A 232 8.76 -17.90 -17.21
CA ASP A 232 8.28 -18.08 -18.55
C ASP A 232 7.07 -17.19 -18.88
N ARG A 233 6.55 -17.26 -20.10
CA ARG A 233 5.36 -16.48 -20.53
C ARG A 233 4.08 -16.82 -19.76
N LEU A 234 4.03 -17.94 -19.08
CA LEU A 234 2.88 -18.36 -18.25
C LEU A 234 3.05 -17.98 -16.79
N GLY A 235 4.16 -17.31 -16.45
CA GLY A 235 4.50 -16.92 -15.08
C GLY A 235 5.08 -18.06 -14.25
N VAL A 236 5.46 -19.19 -14.85
CA VAL A 236 6.13 -20.28 -14.14
C VAL A 236 7.55 -19.86 -13.80
N VAL A 237 7.93 -19.98 -12.54
CA VAL A 237 9.32 -19.70 -12.09
C VAL A 237 10.25 -20.77 -12.63
N CYS A 238 11.27 -20.32 -13.33
CA CYS A 238 12.29 -21.15 -13.96
C CYS A 238 13.66 -20.92 -13.32
N ASP A 239 14.59 -21.83 -13.58
CA ASP A 239 15.99 -21.63 -13.19
C ASP A 239 16.64 -20.53 -14.04
N GLU A 240 17.54 -19.72 -13.43
CA GLU A 240 18.23 -18.61 -14.10
C GLU A 240 19.06 -19.06 -15.32
N ASN A 241 19.45 -20.32 -15.39
CA ASN A 241 20.26 -20.91 -16.47
C ASN A 241 19.42 -21.62 -17.54
N SER A 242 18.12 -21.34 -17.63
CA SER A 242 17.27 -21.93 -18.64
C SER A 242 17.59 -21.31 -20.02
N ASP A 243 18.07 -22.13 -20.97
CA ASP A 243 18.34 -21.73 -22.37
C ASP A 243 17.05 -21.58 -23.21
N ASP A 244 15.87 -21.62 -22.60
CA ASP A 244 14.60 -21.47 -23.30
C ASP A 244 14.35 -20.01 -23.66
N SER A 245 14.18 -19.73 -24.96
CA SER A 245 13.89 -18.40 -25.52
C SER A 245 12.60 -17.74 -24.99
N ASN A 246 11.76 -18.51 -24.28
CA ASN A 246 10.50 -18.03 -23.69
C ASN A 246 10.64 -17.61 -22.24
N VAL A 247 11.85 -17.67 -21.67
CA VAL A 247 12.12 -17.32 -20.27
C VAL A 247 12.74 -15.93 -20.20
N SER A 248 12.26 -15.13 -19.25
CA SER A 248 12.76 -13.78 -19.01
C SER A 248 13.08 -13.60 -17.53
N THR A 249 14.24 -13.00 -17.25
CA THR A 249 14.59 -12.57 -15.89
C THR A 249 14.17 -11.12 -15.70
N LEU A 250 13.24 -10.90 -14.81
CA LEU A 250 12.58 -9.61 -14.55
C LEU A 250 12.88 -9.12 -13.14
N ASP A 251 13.12 -7.83 -13.03
CA ASP A 251 13.24 -7.15 -11.75
C ASP A 251 11.90 -6.49 -11.37
N PHE A 252 11.34 -6.91 -10.24
CA PHE A 252 10.09 -6.39 -9.72
C PHE A 252 10.39 -5.47 -8.53
N PRO A 253 10.25 -4.15 -8.68
CA PRO A 253 10.31 -3.22 -7.57
C PRO A 253 9.06 -3.37 -6.71
N GLU A 254 9.24 -3.70 -5.46
CA GLU A 254 8.15 -4.09 -4.57
C GLU A 254 8.02 -3.14 -3.39
N ILE A 255 6.77 -2.87 -3.02
CA ILE A 255 6.40 -2.25 -1.75
C ILE A 255 5.56 -3.25 -0.97
N ARG A 256 5.89 -3.43 0.30
CA ARG A 256 5.04 -4.19 1.20
C ARG A 256 3.96 -3.28 1.78
N GLY A 257 2.71 -3.56 1.46
CA GLY A 257 1.56 -2.86 2.01
C GLY A 257 1.38 -3.13 3.51
N ARG A 258 0.58 -2.30 4.17
CA ARG A 258 0.22 -2.43 5.60
C ARG A 258 -0.54 -3.73 5.89
N ASP A 259 -1.29 -4.22 4.92
CA ASP A 259 -1.98 -5.50 4.93
C ASP A 259 -1.04 -6.71 4.72
N LYS A 260 0.28 -6.47 4.74
CA LYS A 260 1.36 -7.43 4.47
C LYS A 260 1.37 -7.98 3.03
N ARG A 261 0.56 -7.40 2.14
CA ARG A 261 0.54 -7.75 0.72
C ARG A 261 1.73 -7.08 0.02
N ILE A 262 2.20 -7.74 -1.02
CA ILE A 262 3.31 -7.26 -1.84
C ILE A 262 2.72 -6.66 -3.12
N TYR A 263 3.09 -5.42 -3.40
CA TYR A 263 2.72 -4.71 -4.61
C TYR A 263 3.97 -4.40 -5.42
N VAL A 264 3.97 -4.75 -6.68
CA VAL A 264 4.95 -4.26 -7.65
C VAL A 264 4.53 -2.86 -8.06
N VAL A 265 5.47 -1.91 -8.04
CA VAL A 265 5.22 -0.50 -8.34
C VAL A 265 6.18 0.02 -9.39
N THR A 266 5.67 0.80 -10.33
CA THR A 266 6.47 1.45 -11.39
C THR A 266 5.77 2.72 -11.87
N LEU A 267 6.53 3.64 -12.45
CA LEU A 267 5.93 4.74 -13.19
C LEU A 267 5.43 4.22 -14.54
N ALA A 268 4.21 4.56 -14.90
CA ALA A 268 3.57 4.21 -16.16
C ALA A 268 3.44 5.42 -17.06
N ARG A 269 3.60 5.22 -18.38
CA ARG A 269 3.23 6.15 -19.43
C ARG A 269 2.08 5.53 -20.22
N ILE A 270 1.00 6.28 -20.40
CA ILE A 270 -0.26 5.78 -20.97
C ILE A 270 -0.70 6.73 -22.06
N SER A 271 -1.13 6.17 -23.19
CA SER A 271 -1.74 6.94 -24.27
C SER A 271 -3.10 7.49 -23.82
N ARG A 272 -3.28 8.81 -23.99
CA ARG A 272 -4.57 9.45 -23.71
C ARG A 272 -5.70 8.85 -24.54
N ALA A 273 -5.45 8.66 -25.85
CA ALA A 273 -6.45 8.13 -26.76
C ALA A 273 -6.92 6.71 -26.35
N GLU A 274 -5.99 5.85 -25.93
CA GLU A 274 -6.34 4.50 -25.44
C GLU A 274 -7.11 4.55 -24.11
N ALA A 275 -6.75 5.46 -23.22
CA ALA A 275 -7.47 5.65 -21.96
C ALA A 275 -8.89 6.16 -22.19
N GLU A 276 -9.09 7.14 -23.09
CA GLU A 276 -10.41 7.65 -23.50
C GLU A 276 -11.27 6.53 -24.11
N GLU A 277 -10.71 5.75 -25.06
CA GLU A 277 -11.40 4.61 -25.65
C GLU A 277 -11.79 3.55 -24.62
N ALA A 278 -10.88 3.24 -23.67
CA ALA A 278 -11.13 2.27 -22.62
C ALA A 278 -12.26 2.71 -21.69
N VAL A 279 -12.26 3.98 -21.29
CA VAL A 279 -13.32 4.57 -20.43
C VAL A 279 -14.67 4.51 -21.13
N ASP A 280 -14.74 4.89 -22.40
CA ASP A 280 -15.99 4.87 -23.18
C ASP A 280 -16.49 3.42 -23.39
N ARG A 281 -15.61 2.47 -23.68
CA ARG A 281 -15.95 1.05 -23.81
C ARG A 281 -16.56 0.47 -22.55
N VAL A 282 -15.96 0.73 -21.38
CA VAL A 282 -16.49 0.24 -20.10
C VAL A 282 -17.82 0.92 -19.75
N ARG A 283 -17.97 2.22 -20.02
CA ARG A 283 -19.23 2.95 -19.84
C ARG A 283 -20.35 2.36 -20.68
N ASP A 284 -20.09 2.04 -21.95
CA ASP A 284 -21.08 1.44 -22.85
C ASP A 284 -21.45 0.01 -22.44
N GLN A 285 -20.50 -0.78 -21.95
CA GLN A 285 -20.78 -2.10 -21.39
C GLN A 285 -21.73 -1.97 -20.17
N GLN A 286 -21.43 -1.07 -19.23
CA GLN A 286 -22.27 -0.85 -18.05
C GLN A 286 -23.70 -0.41 -18.42
N ARG A 287 -23.86 0.46 -19.41
CA ARG A 287 -25.18 0.88 -19.90
C ARG A 287 -26.00 -0.29 -20.45
N ARG A 288 -25.37 -1.19 -21.21
CA ARG A 288 -26.06 -2.38 -21.74
C ARG A 288 -26.56 -3.32 -20.67
N PHE A 289 -25.81 -3.48 -19.57
CA PHE A 289 -26.21 -4.34 -18.45
C PHE A 289 -27.32 -3.73 -17.59
N MET A 290 -27.50 -2.40 -17.58
CA MET A 290 -28.59 -1.74 -16.84
C MET A 290 -29.93 -1.72 -17.58
N ILE A 291 -29.98 -2.11 -18.86
CA ILE A 291 -31.19 -2.10 -19.70
C ILE A 291 -31.84 -3.51 -19.77
N ILE A 292 -31.21 -4.52 -19.18
CA ILE A 292 -31.73 -5.88 -19.06
C ILE A 292 -32.25 -6.08 -17.63
#